data_b7931dd62dc3b9fb22aff0b538ed8623
#
_entry.id   b7931dd62dc3b9fb22aff0b538ed8623
#
_cell.length_a   1.000
_cell.length_b   1.000
_cell.length_c   1.000
_cell.angle_alpha   90.00
_cell.angle_beta   90.00
_cell.angle_gamma   90.00
#
_symmetry.space_group_name_H-M   'P 1'
#
loop_
_entity.id
_entity.type
_entity.pdbx_description
1 polymer ?
#
loop_
_entity_poly.entity_id
_entity_poly.type
_entity_poly.pdbx_seq_one_letter_code
_entity_poly.pdbx_strand_id
1 'polypeptide(L)'
;QETPKVRVALSKDMKGAVEFTGTQDTTPKYISEQGTTVSSAEEGEAYYASKVSAEGVEENTTYYYQYFQNGEWSEAIEFTTQDFDSYKALLFGDPQIGACKGQQSSEGDTMSGYLAARNDAFNWNITLETALAANPDTNFLMTAGDQVNSSSNEYEYAGFLNPDAMQGYALSTTIGNHD
;
A
#
# COMPACT_ATOMS: atom_id res chain seq x y z
N GLN A 1 -22.16 0.96 -4.73
CA GLN A 1 -21.19 0.75 -3.61
C GLN A 1 -21.22 -0.71 -3.22
N GLU A 2 -20.06 -1.31 -3.06
CA GLU A 2 -19.89 -2.68 -2.63
C GLU A 2 -19.53 -2.71 -1.14
N THR A 3 -20.06 -3.66 -0.39
CA THR A 3 -19.70 -3.81 1.02
C THR A 3 -18.26 -4.31 1.12
N PRO A 4 -17.34 -3.56 1.78
CA PRO A 4 -15.96 -3.98 1.91
C PRO A 4 -15.85 -5.24 2.76
N LYS A 5 -15.07 -6.20 2.29
CA LYS A 5 -14.84 -7.46 2.97
C LYS A 5 -13.39 -7.90 2.86
N VAL A 6 -12.93 -8.54 3.91
CA VAL A 6 -11.66 -9.28 3.95
C VAL A 6 -11.94 -10.65 4.53
N ARG A 7 -11.25 -11.66 4.06
CA ARG A 7 -11.24 -12.98 4.70
C ARG A 7 -9.81 -13.39 5.04
N VAL A 8 -9.67 -14.07 6.18
CA VAL A 8 -8.37 -14.49 6.73
C VAL A 8 -8.41 -15.99 7.01
N ALA A 9 -7.34 -16.69 6.66
CA ALA A 9 -7.19 -18.13 6.88
C ALA A 9 -5.75 -18.48 7.29
N LEU A 10 -5.58 -19.67 7.87
CA LEU A 10 -4.27 -20.26 8.16
C LEU A 10 -3.64 -20.97 6.94
N SER A 11 -4.34 -21.08 5.84
CA SER A 11 -3.83 -21.74 4.63
C SER A 11 -4.10 -20.93 3.37
N LYS A 12 -3.19 -21.01 2.43
CA LYS A 12 -3.22 -20.26 1.16
C LYS A 12 -4.43 -20.60 0.29
N ASP A 13 -4.99 -21.80 0.40
CA ASP A 13 -6.22 -22.20 -0.29
C ASP A 13 -7.50 -21.63 0.34
N MET A 14 -7.34 -20.79 1.37
CA MET A 14 -8.41 -20.11 2.10
C MET A 14 -9.42 -21.06 2.77
N LYS A 15 -9.04 -22.32 3.00
CA LYS A 15 -9.91 -23.28 3.68
C LYS A 15 -10.12 -22.86 5.13
N GLY A 16 -11.39 -22.80 5.53
CA GLY A 16 -11.78 -22.36 6.88
C GLY A 16 -11.61 -20.86 7.12
N ALA A 17 -11.53 -20.05 6.07
CA ALA A 17 -11.40 -18.60 6.19
C ALA A 17 -12.53 -17.98 7.01
N VAL A 18 -12.16 -17.02 7.85
CA VAL A 18 -13.11 -16.15 8.58
C VAL A 18 -13.27 -14.87 7.78
N GLU A 19 -14.51 -14.48 7.48
CA GLU A 19 -14.86 -13.27 6.75
C GLU A 19 -15.15 -12.12 7.72
N PHE A 20 -14.60 -10.95 7.44
CA PHE A 20 -14.81 -9.70 8.15
C PHE A 20 -15.41 -8.68 7.20
N THR A 21 -16.38 -7.91 7.69
CA THR A 21 -17.06 -6.85 6.94
C THR A 21 -16.64 -5.50 7.50
N GLY A 22 -16.40 -4.56 6.61
CA GLY A 22 -15.94 -3.22 6.97
C GLY A 22 -16.91 -2.11 6.62
N THR A 23 -16.38 -0.91 6.64
CA THR A 23 -17.08 0.33 6.29
C THR A 23 -16.43 0.97 5.07
N GLN A 24 -17.22 1.70 4.30
CA GLN A 24 -16.77 2.49 3.15
C GLN A 24 -17.17 3.93 3.35
N ASP A 25 -16.30 4.85 2.98
CA ASP A 25 -16.60 6.28 3.00
C ASP A 25 -17.79 6.58 2.08
N THR A 26 -18.59 7.54 2.48
CA THR A 26 -19.75 7.99 1.69
C THR A 26 -19.37 9.06 0.67
N THR A 27 -18.23 9.72 0.86
CA THR A 27 -17.72 10.77 -0.03
C THR A 27 -16.61 10.21 -0.90
N PRO A 28 -16.76 10.22 -2.23
CA PRO A 28 -15.72 9.76 -3.13
C PRO A 28 -14.58 10.77 -3.27
N LYS A 29 -13.38 10.25 -3.59
CA LYS A 29 -12.38 10.98 -4.36
C LYS A 29 -12.61 10.72 -5.84
N TYR A 30 -12.47 11.74 -6.66
CA TYR A 30 -12.50 11.58 -8.11
C TYR A 30 -11.08 11.59 -8.65
N ILE A 31 -10.77 10.61 -9.50
CA ILE A 31 -9.41 10.39 -10.04
C ILE A 31 -9.50 10.35 -11.55
N SER A 32 -8.77 11.24 -12.22
CA SER A 32 -8.70 11.32 -13.68
C SER A 32 -8.00 10.08 -14.27
N GLU A 33 -8.12 9.90 -15.58
CA GLU A 33 -7.38 8.87 -16.32
C GLU A 33 -5.85 9.00 -16.18
N GLN A 34 -5.36 10.19 -15.86
CA GLN A 34 -3.95 10.46 -15.60
C GLN A 34 -3.51 10.21 -14.15
N GLY A 35 -4.42 9.64 -13.32
CA GLY A 35 -4.14 9.34 -11.92
C GLY A 35 -4.08 10.56 -11.00
N THR A 36 -4.64 11.70 -11.42
CA THR A 36 -4.65 12.92 -10.62
C THR A 36 -6.01 13.12 -9.95
N THR A 37 -6.03 13.49 -8.67
CA THR A 37 -7.26 13.86 -7.97
C THR A 37 -7.87 15.10 -8.61
N VAL A 38 -9.16 15.00 -8.93
CA VAL A 38 -9.96 16.05 -9.58
C VAL A 38 -11.22 16.34 -8.77
N SER A 39 -11.96 17.39 -9.14
CA SER A 39 -13.01 17.94 -8.29
C SER A 39 -14.40 17.34 -8.51
N SER A 40 -14.63 16.62 -9.59
CA SER A 40 -15.97 16.14 -9.96
C SER A 40 -15.97 14.83 -10.75
N ALA A 41 -17.16 14.20 -10.81
CA ALA A 41 -17.40 13.00 -11.62
C ALA A 41 -17.32 13.25 -13.14
N GLU A 42 -17.34 14.50 -13.59
CA GLU A 42 -17.16 14.84 -15.00
C GLU A 42 -15.69 14.77 -15.43
N GLU A 43 -14.79 14.89 -14.46
CA GLU A 43 -13.34 14.95 -14.66
C GLU A 43 -12.62 13.64 -14.31
N GLY A 44 -13.27 12.72 -13.57
CA GLY A 44 -12.64 11.48 -13.15
C GLY A 44 -13.61 10.45 -12.58
N GLU A 45 -13.12 9.24 -12.38
CA GLU A 45 -13.87 8.14 -11.76
C GLU A 45 -13.94 8.29 -10.24
N ALA A 46 -15.05 7.84 -9.65
CA ALA A 46 -15.28 7.90 -8.20
C ALA A 46 -14.61 6.71 -7.48
N TYR A 47 -13.77 7.00 -6.52
CA TYR A 47 -13.14 6.04 -5.63
C TYR A 47 -13.56 6.29 -4.18
N TYR A 48 -13.77 5.21 -3.44
CA TYR A 48 -14.23 5.25 -2.05
C TYR A 48 -13.22 4.53 -1.16
N ALA A 49 -12.74 5.19 -0.12
CA ALA A 49 -11.91 4.54 0.87
C ALA A 49 -12.72 3.52 1.67
N SER A 50 -12.12 2.37 1.93
CA SER A 50 -12.74 1.27 2.65
C SER A 50 -11.84 0.82 3.78
N LYS A 51 -12.45 0.47 4.92
CA LYS A 51 -11.74 -0.04 6.08
C LYS A 51 -12.41 -1.32 6.58
N VAL A 52 -11.61 -2.37 6.72
CA VAL A 52 -12.02 -3.63 7.35
C VAL A 52 -11.07 -3.94 8.50
N SER A 53 -11.60 -4.28 9.66
CA SER A 53 -10.80 -4.76 10.80
C SER A 53 -10.99 -6.26 10.94
N ALA A 54 -9.89 -6.99 10.90
CA ALA A 54 -9.84 -8.41 11.22
C ALA A 54 -9.34 -8.58 12.66
N GLU A 55 -10.02 -9.40 13.43
CA GLU A 55 -9.72 -9.62 14.85
C GLU A 55 -9.44 -11.10 15.10
N GLY A 56 -8.84 -11.40 16.26
CA GLY A 56 -8.60 -12.78 16.71
C GLY A 56 -7.40 -13.45 16.03
N VAL A 57 -6.45 -12.68 15.51
CA VAL A 57 -5.16 -13.21 15.06
C VAL A 57 -4.27 -13.52 16.27
N GLU A 58 -3.54 -14.63 16.20
CA GLU A 58 -2.57 -15.05 17.21
C GLU A 58 -1.17 -14.56 16.86
N GLU A 59 -0.31 -14.38 17.82
CA GLU A 59 1.09 -14.01 17.61
C GLU A 59 1.90 -15.16 16.96
N ASN A 60 3.02 -14.82 16.33
CA ASN A 60 3.97 -15.77 15.72
C ASN A 60 3.29 -16.75 14.75
N THR A 61 2.27 -16.29 14.03
CA THR A 61 1.43 -17.13 13.20
C THR A 61 1.36 -16.58 11.77
N THR A 62 1.54 -17.48 10.79
CA THR A 62 1.36 -17.14 9.37
C THR A 62 -0.08 -17.29 8.97
N TYR A 63 -0.62 -16.24 8.38
CA TYR A 63 -1.96 -16.14 7.83
C TYR A 63 -1.91 -15.80 6.35
N TYR A 64 -3.06 -16.03 5.69
CA TYR A 64 -3.34 -15.57 4.35
C TYR A 64 -4.61 -14.74 4.37
N TYR A 65 -4.61 -13.60 3.67
CA TYR A 65 -5.80 -12.78 3.54
C TYR A 65 -6.15 -12.52 2.08
N GLN A 66 -7.42 -12.26 1.84
CA GLN A 66 -7.95 -11.78 0.57
C GLN A 66 -8.91 -10.63 0.84
N TYR A 67 -8.90 -9.64 -0.01
CA TYR A 67 -9.90 -8.56 -0.01
C TYR A 67 -10.87 -8.74 -1.17
N PHE A 68 -12.11 -8.28 -0.98
CA PHE A 68 -13.17 -8.36 -1.97
C PHE A 68 -13.30 -7.03 -2.68
N GLN A 69 -13.20 -7.02 -4.00
CA GLN A 69 -13.27 -5.83 -4.83
C GLN A 69 -13.82 -6.17 -6.21
N ASN A 70 -14.73 -5.35 -6.75
CA ASN A 70 -15.31 -5.51 -8.07
C ASN A 70 -15.98 -6.88 -8.28
N GLY A 71 -16.61 -7.42 -7.24
CA GLY A 71 -17.30 -8.70 -7.30
C GLY A 71 -16.42 -9.94 -7.16
N GLU A 72 -15.10 -9.76 -6.96
CA GLU A 72 -14.13 -10.87 -6.90
C GLU A 72 -13.22 -10.77 -5.67
N TRP A 73 -12.72 -11.93 -5.22
CA TRP A 73 -11.67 -11.98 -4.21
C TRP A 73 -10.29 -11.82 -4.87
N SER A 74 -9.41 -11.05 -4.22
CA SER A 74 -8.01 -10.95 -4.63
C SER A 74 -7.29 -12.30 -4.56
N GLU A 75 -6.08 -12.38 -5.09
CA GLU A 75 -5.15 -13.46 -4.76
C GLU A 75 -4.89 -13.50 -3.25
N ALA A 76 -4.55 -14.68 -2.73
CA ALA A 76 -4.23 -14.86 -1.32
C ALA A 76 -2.85 -14.27 -1.02
N ILE A 77 -2.82 -13.30 -0.12
CA ILE A 77 -1.62 -12.58 0.31
C ILE A 77 -1.19 -13.12 1.67
N GLU A 78 0.08 -13.47 1.79
CA GLU A 78 0.68 -13.97 3.02
C GLU A 78 1.08 -12.83 3.95
N PHE A 79 0.82 -12.98 5.23
CA PHE A 79 1.40 -12.16 6.28
C PHE A 79 1.67 -12.99 7.52
N THR A 80 2.67 -12.60 8.30
CA THR A 80 3.02 -13.27 9.55
C THR A 80 2.95 -12.28 10.70
N THR A 81 2.15 -12.62 11.70
CA THR A 81 2.17 -11.90 12.98
C THR A 81 3.43 -12.26 13.73
N GLN A 82 3.98 -11.29 14.44
CA GLN A 82 5.16 -11.48 15.30
C GLN A 82 4.73 -11.50 16.79
N ASP A 83 5.69 -11.51 17.67
CA ASP A 83 5.48 -11.36 19.10
C ASP A 83 4.74 -10.04 19.43
N PHE A 84 3.74 -10.07 20.32
CA PHE A 84 2.95 -8.90 20.67
C PHE A 84 3.51 -8.11 21.86
N ASP A 85 4.41 -8.71 22.63
CA ASP A 85 5.05 -8.10 23.80
C ASP A 85 6.34 -7.36 23.44
N SER A 86 7.01 -7.80 22.38
CA SER A 86 8.23 -7.17 21.85
C SER A 86 8.15 -7.00 20.34
N TYR A 87 8.67 -5.89 19.83
CA TYR A 87 8.60 -5.62 18.39
C TYR A 87 9.87 -4.94 17.86
N LYS A 88 10.12 -5.17 16.60
CA LYS A 88 11.10 -4.46 15.79
C LYS A 88 10.35 -3.76 14.64
N ALA A 89 10.54 -2.45 14.53
CA ALA A 89 10.06 -1.67 13.40
C ALA A 89 11.23 -1.24 12.50
N LEU A 90 11.00 -1.21 11.20
CA LEU A 90 11.86 -0.49 10.27
C LEU A 90 11.27 0.89 10.00
N LEU A 91 12.04 1.94 10.28
CA LEU A 91 11.65 3.32 10.02
C LEU A 91 12.35 3.82 8.76
N PHE A 92 11.56 4.30 7.82
CA PHE A 92 12.03 4.93 6.58
C PHE A 92 11.71 6.43 6.62
N GLY A 93 12.65 7.25 6.17
CA GLY A 93 12.42 8.67 5.91
C GLY A 93 12.11 8.87 4.43
N ASP A 94 11.27 9.80 4.10
CA ASP A 94 11.04 10.39 2.79
C ASP A 94 11.16 9.39 1.59
N PRO A 95 10.30 8.37 1.46
CA PRO A 95 10.29 7.54 0.26
C PRO A 95 10.05 8.34 -1.02
N GLN A 96 9.26 9.37 -0.91
CA GLN A 96 8.97 10.48 -1.84
C GLN A 96 8.90 10.02 -3.30
N ILE A 97 8.05 9.02 -3.54
CA ILE A 97 7.80 8.47 -4.88
C ILE A 97 7.35 9.60 -5.82
N GLY A 98 8.04 9.75 -6.94
CA GLY A 98 7.82 10.83 -7.90
C GLY A 98 8.83 11.97 -7.80
N ALA A 99 9.74 11.96 -6.82
CA ALA A 99 10.72 13.02 -6.60
C ALA A 99 11.71 13.21 -7.76
N CYS A 100 11.96 12.15 -8.54
CA CYS A 100 12.84 12.26 -9.72
C CYS A 100 12.18 12.92 -10.95
N LYS A 101 10.94 13.40 -10.83
CA LYS A 101 10.26 14.13 -11.90
C LYS A 101 11.09 15.34 -12.36
N GLY A 102 11.28 15.45 -13.67
CA GLY A 102 12.08 16.51 -14.27
C GLY A 102 13.59 16.21 -14.34
N GLN A 103 14.05 15.15 -13.71
CA GLN A 103 15.43 14.68 -13.87
C GLN A 103 15.60 13.96 -15.22
N GLN A 104 16.83 13.86 -15.69
CA GLN A 104 17.13 13.10 -16.91
C GLN A 104 17.44 11.63 -16.58
N SER A 105 16.88 10.72 -17.36
CA SER A 105 17.25 9.32 -17.33
C SER A 105 18.68 9.10 -17.86
N SER A 106 19.23 7.91 -17.66
CA SER A 106 20.52 7.51 -18.26
C SER A 106 20.53 7.57 -19.78
N GLU A 107 19.36 7.53 -20.40
CA GLU A 107 19.16 7.61 -21.86
C GLU A 107 18.92 9.05 -22.36
N GLY A 108 18.89 10.04 -21.43
CA GLY A 108 18.72 11.45 -21.73
C GLY A 108 17.28 11.93 -21.78
N ASP A 109 16.30 11.06 -21.53
CA ASP A 109 14.88 11.43 -21.48
C ASP A 109 14.56 12.14 -20.16
N THR A 110 13.73 13.18 -20.24
CA THR A 110 13.21 13.84 -19.04
C THR A 110 12.12 12.99 -18.39
N MET A 111 12.28 12.67 -17.11
CA MET A 111 11.32 11.90 -16.34
C MET A 111 9.98 12.63 -16.24
N SER A 112 8.94 12.07 -16.84
CA SER A 112 7.54 12.50 -16.68
C SER A 112 6.97 12.04 -15.34
N GLY A 113 5.79 12.55 -14.94
CA GLY A 113 5.15 12.16 -13.69
C GLY A 113 5.00 10.64 -13.53
N TYR A 114 4.49 9.95 -14.54
CA TYR A 114 4.33 8.48 -14.52
C TYR A 114 5.68 7.74 -14.50
N LEU A 115 6.63 8.16 -15.33
CA LEU A 115 7.96 7.53 -15.38
C LEU A 115 8.73 7.77 -14.08
N ALA A 116 8.59 8.94 -13.48
CA ALA A 116 9.19 9.25 -12.19
C ALA A 116 8.64 8.33 -11.10
N ALA A 117 7.31 8.23 -10.99
CA ALA A 117 6.67 7.35 -10.02
C ALA A 117 7.12 5.89 -10.18
N ARG A 118 7.18 5.40 -11.42
CA ARG A 118 7.64 4.04 -11.72
C ARG A 118 9.11 3.81 -11.36
N ASN A 119 9.98 4.75 -11.67
CA ASN A 119 11.42 4.65 -11.35
C ASN A 119 11.64 4.62 -9.84
N ASP A 120 10.99 5.54 -9.12
CA ASP A 120 11.15 5.65 -7.69
C ASP A 120 10.52 4.47 -6.97
N ALA A 121 9.37 3.95 -7.45
CA ALA A 121 8.76 2.73 -6.95
C ALA A 121 9.68 1.51 -7.09
N PHE A 122 10.40 1.38 -8.20
CA PHE A 122 11.38 0.31 -8.39
C PHE A 122 12.52 0.40 -7.36
N ASN A 123 13.07 1.59 -7.14
CA ASN A 123 14.13 1.81 -6.16
C ASN A 123 13.62 1.61 -4.72
N TRP A 124 12.39 2.03 -4.45
CA TRP A 124 11.71 1.80 -3.17
C TRP A 124 11.55 0.31 -2.88
N ASN A 125 11.09 -0.48 -3.85
CA ASN A 125 10.98 -1.93 -3.69
C ASN A 125 12.32 -2.58 -3.36
N ILE A 126 13.42 -2.22 -4.06
CA ILE A 126 14.78 -2.71 -3.76
C ILE A 126 15.19 -2.34 -2.33
N THR A 127 14.88 -1.11 -1.88
CA THR A 127 15.18 -0.64 -0.53
C THR A 127 14.46 -1.48 0.51
N LEU A 128 13.16 -1.73 0.32
CA LEU A 128 12.35 -2.57 1.20
C LEU A 128 12.88 -4.00 1.27
N GLU A 129 13.08 -4.63 0.14
CA GLU A 129 13.58 -6.02 0.07
C GLU A 129 14.94 -6.16 0.76
N THR A 130 15.85 -5.21 0.53
CA THR A 130 17.18 -5.20 1.15
C THR A 130 17.09 -5.01 2.66
N ALA A 131 16.26 -4.07 3.13
CA ALA A 131 16.10 -3.81 4.55
C ALA A 131 15.44 -4.98 5.29
N LEU A 132 14.41 -5.59 4.69
CA LEU A 132 13.72 -6.75 5.25
C LEU A 132 14.60 -8.00 5.25
N ALA A 133 15.37 -8.24 4.21
CA ALA A 133 16.33 -9.35 4.18
C ALA A 133 17.40 -9.23 5.27
N ALA A 134 17.83 -8.01 5.60
CA ALA A 134 18.77 -7.75 6.68
C ALA A 134 18.12 -7.79 8.09
N ASN A 135 16.79 -7.71 8.16
CA ASN A 135 16.00 -7.66 9.40
C ASN A 135 14.77 -8.58 9.31
N PRO A 136 14.96 -9.90 9.26
CA PRO A 136 13.86 -10.86 9.04
C PRO A 136 12.87 -10.95 10.20
N ASP A 137 13.21 -10.41 11.36
CA ASP A 137 12.39 -10.32 12.56
C ASP A 137 11.59 -9.01 12.66
N THR A 138 11.44 -8.28 11.55
CA THR A 138 10.64 -7.05 11.50
C THR A 138 9.16 -7.35 11.70
N ASN A 139 8.51 -6.64 12.62
CA ASN A 139 7.08 -6.75 12.89
C ASN A 139 6.26 -5.85 11.98
N PHE A 140 6.69 -4.59 11.80
CA PHE A 140 5.97 -3.60 11.00
C PHE A 140 6.91 -2.53 10.43
N LEU A 141 6.39 -1.81 9.47
CA LEU A 141 7.08 -0.72 8.78
C LEU A 141 6.54 0.63 9.26
N MET A 142 7.40 1.62 9.36
CA MET A 142 7.04 2.99 9.67
C MET A 142 7.63 3.94 8.63
N THR A 143 6.92 5.03 8.34
CA THR A 143 7.49 6.13 7.54
C THR A 143 7.36 7.45 8.29
N ALA A 144 8.35 8.31 8.09
CA ALA A 144 8.42 9.63 8.74
C ALA A 144 7.77 10.75 7.91
N GLY A 145 6.87 10.41 6.99
CA GLY A 145 6.21 11.35 6.09
C GLY A 145 6.82 11.34 4.69
N ASP A 146 6.29 12.20 3.82
CA ASP A 146 6.67 12.36 2.42
C ASP A 146 6.74 11.01 1.68
N GLN A 147 5.65 10.22 1.75
CA GLN A 147 5.51 8.95 1.04
C GLN A 147 5.53 9.17 -0.47
N VAL A 148 4.94 10.28 -0.90
CA VAL A 148 4.81 10.69 -2.31
C VAL A 148 5.38 12.10 -2.50
N ASN A 149 5.66 12.47 -3.74
CA ASN A 149 6.08 13.83 -4.08
C ASN A 149 4.88 14.77 -4.32
N SER A 150 3.73 14.22 -4.63
CA SER A 150 2.50 14.99 -4.90
C SER A 150 1.27 14.27 -4.38
N SER A 151 0.64 14.84 -3.36
CA SER A 151 -0.57 14.31 -2.71
C SER A 151 -1.78 14.13 -3.63
N SER A 152 -1.76 14.71 -4.82
CA SER A 152 -2.82 14.56 -5.82
C SER A 152 -2.51 13.50 -6.90
N ASN A 153 -1.42 12.75 -6.77
CA ASN A 153 -0.97 11.80 -7.78
C ASN A 153 -1.09 10.34 -7.30
N GLU A 154 -2.13 9.65 -7.74
CA GLU A 154 -2.41 8.27 -7.35
C GLU A 154 -1.37 7.26 -7.89
N TYR A 155 -0.64 7.57 -8.98
CA TYR A 155 0.47 6.72 -9.44
C TYR A 155 1.64 6.71 -8.45
N GLU A 156 1.85 7.82 -7.74
CA GLU A 156 2.88 7.91 -6.71
C GLU A 156 2.47 7.10 -5.48
N TYR A 157 1.21 7.19 -5.04
CA TYR A 157 0.69 6.34 -3.96
C TYR A 157 0.71 4.86 -4.33
N ALA A 158 0.34 4.51 -5.56
CA ALA A 158 0.44 3.14 -6.04
C ALA A 158 1.91 2.66 -6.02
N GLY A 159 2.84 3.50 -6.44
CA GLY A 159 4.28 3.20 -6.38
C GLY A 159 4.80 2.97 -4.97
N PHE A 160 4.25 3.68 -3.98
CA PHE A 160 4.60 3.51 -2.58
C PHE A 160 3.98 2.25 -1.96
N LEU A 161 2.70 1.95 -2.25
CA LEU A 161 1.92 0.91 -1.56
C LEU A 161 1.94 -0.47 -2.24
N ASN A 162 2.20 -0.55 -3.55
CA ASN A 162 2.11 -1.79 -4.31
C ASN A 162 3.34 -2.72 -4.30
N PRO A 163 4.53 -2.36 -3.78
CA PRO A 163 5.58 -3.35 -3.65
C PRO A 163 5.09 -4.59 -2.90
N ASP A 164 5.38 -5.79 -3.42
CA ASP A 164 4.96 -7.06 -2.81
C ASP A 164 5.43 -7.17 -1.36
N ALA A 165 6.61 -6.64 -1.06
CA ALA A 165 7.15 -6.59 0.28
C ALA A 165 6.28 -5.79 1.27
N MET A 166 5.54 -4.77 0.80
CA MET A 166 4.62 -3.98 1.65
C MET A 166 3.38 -4.76 2.06
N GLN A 167 2.90 -5.66 1.22
CA GLN A 167 1.60 -6.34 1.42
C GLN A 167 1.63 -7.33 2.58
N GLY A 168 2.81 -7.83 2.94
CA GLY A 168 3.00 -8.79 4.03
C GLY A 168 3.26 -8.16 5.40
N TYR A 169 3.32 -6.82 5.51
CA TYR A 169 3.66 -6.12 6.75
C TYR A 169 2.61 -5.06 7.10
N ALA A 170 2.37 -4.90 8.40
CA ALA A 170 1.62 -3.74 8.88
C ALA A 170 2.43 -2.45 8.62
N LEU A 171 1.75 -1.38 8.23
CA LEU A 171 2.34 -0.10 7.93
C LEU A 171 1.77 1.00 8.84
N SER A 172 2.65 1.79 9.45
CA SER A 172 2.30 3.01 10.18
C SER A 172 2.97 4.21 9.50
N THR A 173 2.16 5.12 8.97
CA THR A 173 2.65 6.32 8.30
C THR A 173 2.42 7.56 9.15
N THR A 174 3.31 8.54 9.03
CA THR A 174 3.05 9.93 9.42
C THR A 174 2.83 10.76 8.16
N ILE A 175 2.20 11.91 8.31
CA ILE A 175 1.97 12.85 7.21
C ILE A 175 3.16 13.78 7.11
N GLY A 176 3.73 13.93 5.92
CA GLY A 176 4.73 14.92 5.57
C GLY A 176 4.11 16.16 4.90
N ASN A 177 4.95 17.02 4.36
CA ASN A 177 4.46 18.22 3.66
C ASN A 177 4.11 17.95 2.17
N HIS A 178 4.48 16.80 1.65
CA HIS A 178 4.17 16.37 0.28
C HIS A 178 2.94 15.44 0.19
N ASP A 179 2.53 14.84 1.31
CA ASP A 179 1.40 13.89 1.37
C ASP A 179 0.02 14.57 1.37
#